data_0b1d486a80ec4d8ce5df1eef38faa643
#
_entry.id   0b1d486a80ec4d8ce5df1eef38faa643
#
_cell.length_a   1.000
_cell.length_b   1.000
_cell.length_c   1.000
_cell.angle_alpha   90.00
_cell.angle_beta   90.00
_cell.angle_gamma   90.00
#
_symmetry.space_group_name_H-M   'P 1'
#
loop_
_entity.id
_entity.type
_entity.pdbx_description
1 polymer ?
#
loop_
_entity_poly.entity_id
_entity_poly.type
_entity_poly.pdbx_seq_one_letter_code
_entity_poly.pdbx_strand_id
1 'polypeptide(L)'
;MQSIRAHLAESASSRPHHSPPPPISGEPAGSVIAALSPVEMFSERLESVGGHCVVARDEHDAARALANIIAALQDAGLGKRIALSDAPIAAALTKSITGAEITVGPSAADLFNYDVGITTAQAGIAETGTLVLEAEKERHRLVSLLPPVHIALVKSSDIYLTIGEALQRLSDAEQMSRAITFITGPSRTADIELTLTVGVHGPKELYVIVLEE
;
A
#
# COMPACT_ATOMS: atom_id res chain seq x y z
N MET A 1 -32.44 20.66 17.47
CA MET A 1 -32.62 19.55 16.51
C MET A 1 -33.56 19.85 15.34
N GLN A 2 -34.53 20.75 15.45
CA GLN A 2 -35.41 21.14 14.32
C GLN A 2 -34.71 21.93 13.21
N SER A 3 -33.70 22.76 13.51
CA SER A 3 -32.98 23.61 12.57
C SER A 3 -32.14 22.83 11.53
N ILE A 4 -31.53 21.70 11.91
CA ILE A 4 -30.70 20.87 11.00
C ILE A 4 -31.56 20.14 9.97
N ARG A 5 -32.76 19.66 10.36
CA ARG A 5 -33.67 18.99 9.43
C ARG A 5 -34.27 19.94 8.38
N ALA A 6 -34.51 21.20 8.74
CA ALA A 6 -34.97 22.21 7.79
C ALA A 6 -33.90 22.54 6.73
N HIS A 7 -32.64 22.71 7.13
CA HIS A 7 -31.50 22.94 6.22
C HIS A 7 -31.22 21.77 5.27
N LEU A 8 -31.38 20.53 5.74
CA LEU A 8 -31.20 19.34 4.88
C LEU A 8 -32.35 19.19 3.87
N ALA A 9 -33.56 19.62 4.20
CA ALA A 9 -34.68 19.62 3.25
C ALA A 9 -34.53 20.69 2.15
N GLU A 10 -34.05 21.88 2.49
CA GLU A 10 -33.77 22.95 1.51
C GLU A 10 -32.61 22.59 0.57
N SER A 11 -31.53 21.97 1.06
CA SER A 11 -30.41 21.56 0.23
C SER A 11 -30.73 20.40 -0.73
N ALA A 12 -31.74 19.60 -0.42
CA ALA A 12 -32.20 18.50 -1.29
C ALA A 12 -32.97 18.99 -2.53
N SER A 13 -33.64 20.17 -2.45
CA SER A 13 -34.42 20.72 -3.55
C SER A 13 -33.59 21.54 -4.57
N SER A 14 -32.33 21.86 -4.24
CA SER A 14 -31.46 22.70 -5.08
C SER A 14 -30.33 21.94 -5.78
N ARG A 15 -30.34 20.62 -5.76
CA ARG A 15 -29.33 19.81 -6.51
C ARG A 15 -29.66 19.87 -7.99
N PRO A 16 -28.76 20.41 -8.85
CA PRO A 16 -28.94 20.30 -10.29
C PRO A 16 -28.96 18.78 -10.64
N HIS A 17 -29.94 18.38 -11.46
CA HIS A 17 -29.97 17.04 -12.04
C HIS A 17 -28.70 16.86 -12.87
N HIS A 18 -27.70 16.20 -12.30
CA HIS A 18 -26.59 15.68 -13.09
C HIS A 18 -27.14 14.48 -13.87
N SER A 19 -27.35 14.69 -15.15
CA SER A 19 -27.50 13.56 -16.07
C SER A 19 -26.23 12.71 -16.00
N PRO A 20 -26.32 11.38 -15.93
CA PRO A 20 -25.14 10.54 -16.00
C PRO A 20 -24.37 10.87 -17.29
N PRO A 21 -23.03 10.90 -17.27
CA PRO A 21 -22.25 11.09 -18.47
C PRO A 21 -22.63 10.02 -19.49
N PRO A 22 -22.64 10.34 -20.81
CA PRO A 22 -22.94 9.37 -21.84
C PRO A 22 -21.94 8.20 -21.72
N PRO A 23 -22.35 6.97 -22.03
CA PRO A 23 -21.44 5.82 -22.04
C PRO A 23 -20.29 6.12 -22.99
N ILE A 24 -19.07 5.93 -22.52
CA ILE A 24 -17.86 6.07 -23.35
C ILE A 24 -17.87 4.89 -24.33
N SER A 25 -18.49 5.08 -25.50
CA SER A 25 -18.42 4.17 -26.65
C SER A 25 -17.14 4.53 -27.43
N GLY A 26 -16.01 4.07 -26.93
CA GLY A 26 -14.76 4.04 -27.65
C GLY A 26 -14.34 2.57 -27.75
N GLU A 27 -14.50 1.96 -28.94
CA GLU A 27 -13.80 0.72 -29.24
C GLU A 27 -12.30 1.01 -29.12
N PRO A 28 -11.52 0.16 -28.40
CA PRO A 28 -10.07 0.34 -28.37
C PRO A 28 -9.55 0.12 -29.79
N ALA A 29 -8.96 1.18 -30.36
CA ALA A 29 -8.22 1.07 -31.61
C ALA A 29 -7.16 -0.04 -31.42
N GLY A 30 -7.27 -1.08 -32.23
CA GLY A 30 -6.44 -2.26 -32.15
C GLY A 30 -4.97 -1.94 -32.43
N SER A 31 -4.21 -1.76 -31.37
CA SER A 31 -2.80 -2.08 -31.31
C SER A 31 -2.69 -3.31 -30.41
N VAL A 32 -2.11 -4.39 -30.92
CA VAL A 32 -1.69 -5.55 -30.14
C VAL A 32 -0.49 -5.07 -29.30
N ILE A 33 -0.76 -4.28 -28.27
CA ILE A 33 0.14 -4.11 -27.14
C ILE A 33 -0.06 -5.41 -26.38
N ALA A 34 1.00 -6.20 -26.22
CA ALA A 34 0.96 -7.35 -25.33
C ALA A 34 0.38 -6.86 -24.01
N ALA A 35 -0.77 -7.39 -23.61
CA ALA A 35 -1.43 -6.97 -22.38
C ALA A 35 -0.45 -7.28 -21.24
N LEU A 36 -0.08 -6.26 -20.48
CA LEU A 36 0.78 -6.40 -19.30
C LEU A 36 0.15 -7.42 -18.35
N SER A 37 0.98 -8.24 -17.73
CA SER A 37 0.53 -9.07 -16.63
C SER A 37 0.06 -8.19 -15.46
N PRO A 38 -0.81 -8.70 -14.55
CA PRO A 38 -1.22 -7.93 -13.37
C PRO A 38 -0.03 -7.42 -12.54
N VAL A 39 1.06 -8.19 -12.44
CA VAL A 39 2.28 -7.80 -11.72
C VAL A 39 3.00 -6.65 -12.41
N GLU A 40 3.17 -6.72 -13.73
CA GLU A 40 3.81 -5.65 -14.51
C GLU A 40 2.99 -4.36 -14.43
N MET A 41 1.66 -4.45 -14.59
CA MET A 41 0.76 -3.29 -14.47
C MET A 41 0.82 -2.70 -13.05
N PHE A 42 0.80 -3.54 -12.02
CA PHE A 42 0.93 -3.12 -10.62
C PHE A 42 2.22 -2.33 -10.40
N SER A 43 3.36 -2.87 -10.89
CA SER A 43 4.66 -2.22 -10.78
C SER A 43 4.68 -0.84 -11.44
N GLU A 44 4.24 -0.75 -12.71
CA GLU A 44 4.18 0.53 -13.43
C GLU A 44 3.29 1.56 -12.72
N ARG A 45 2.13 1.14 -12.22
CA ARG A 45 1.20 2.04 -11.53
C ARG A 45 1.74 2.51 -10.20
N LEU A 46 2.33 1.60 -9.41
CA LEU A 46 2.97 1.94 -8.15
C LEU A 46 4.12 2.94 -8.35
N GLU A 47 4.97 2.72 -9.35
CA GLU A 47 6.08 3.63 -9.67
C GLU A 47 5.57 5.00 -10.14
N SER A 48 4.48 5.05 -10.90
CA SER A 48 3.89 6.31 -11.35
C SER A 48 3.41 7.21 -10.22
N VAL A 49 3.08 6.63 -9.07
CA VAL A 49 2.71 7.36 -7.85
C VAL A 49 3.86 7.54 -6.87
N GLY A 50 5.08 7.14 -7.25
CA GLY A 50 6.31 7.35 -6.50
C GLY A 50 6.63 6.25 -5.48
N GLY A 51 6.04 5.07 -5.60
CA GLY A 51 6.51 3.87 -4.92
C GLY A 51 7.63 3.19 -5.70
N HIS A 52 8.26 2.20 -5.07
CA HIS A 52 9.31 1.38 -5.67
C HIS A 52 8.87 -0.07 -5.66
N CYS A 53 9.00 -0.77 -6.79
CA CYS A 53 8.60 -2.17 -6.91
C CYS A 53 9.81 -3.06 -7.26
N VAL A 54 9.91 -4.19 -6.60
CA VAL A 54 10.88 -5.24 -6.91
C VAL A 54 10.14 -6.56 -7.00
N VAL A 55 10.28 -7.26 -8.12
CA VAL A 55 9.73 -8.61 -8.28
C VAL A 55 10.82 -9.62 -7.95
N ALA A 56 10.55 -10.49 -6.99
CA ALA A 56 11.44 -11.53 -6.51
C ALA A 56 10.88 -12.90 -6.90
N ARG A 57 11.70 -13.74 -7.50
CA ARG A 57 11.32 -15.07 -8.02
C ARG A 57 11.07 -16.11 -6.93
N ASP A 58 11.66 -15.91 -5.77
CA ASP A 58 11.57 -16.79 -4.63
C ASP A 58 11.91 -16.05 -3.32
N GLU A 59 11.77 -16.73 -2.17
CA GLU A 59 12.09 -16.14 -0.87
C GLU A 59 13.55 -15.72 -0.73
N HIS A 60 14.49 -16.39 -1.42
CA HIS A 60 15.91 -16.04 -1.38
C HIS A 60 16.17 -14.73 -2.13
N ASP A 61 15.57 -14.58 -3.30
CA ASP A 61 15.59 -13.32 -4.06
C ASP A 61 14.96 -12.19 -3.25
N ALA A 62 13.83 -12.44 -2.61
CA ALA A 62 13.13 -11.46 -1.77
C ALA A 62 13.98 -11.03 -0.56
N ALA A 63 14.63 -11.98 0.12
CA ALA A 63 15.53 -11.68 1.23
C ALA A 63 16.72 -10.83 0.77
N ARG A 64 17.27 -11.13 -0.41
CA ARG A 64 18.36 -10.36 -1.01
C ARG A 64 17.90 -8.95 -1.39
N ALA A 65 16.73 -8.81 -2.03
CA ALA A 65 16.15 -7.52 -2.37
C ALA A 65 15.93 -6.67 -1.12
N LEU A 66 15.34 -7.26 -0.07
CA LEU A 66 15.11 -6.60 1.21
C LEU A 66 16.43 -6.15 1.85
N ALA A 67 17.45 -7.01 1.88
CA ALA A 67 18.77 -6.67 2.43
C ALA A 67 19.42 -5.50 1.66
N ASN A 68 19.30 -5.47 0.32
CA ASN A 68 19.82 -4.38 -0.50
C ASN A 68 19.10 -3.06 -0.22
N ILE A 69 17.75 -3.08 -0.08
CA ILE A 69 16.98 -1.88 0.28
C ILE A 69 17.43 -1.36 1.65
N ILE A 70 17.54 -2.24 2.64
CA ILE A 70 17.96 -1.85 3.99
C ILE A 70 19.39 -1.30 3.98
N ALA A 71 20.32 -1.92 3.24
CA ALA A 71 21.70 -1.42 3.11
C ALA A 71 21.74 -0.01 2.52
N ALA A 72 20.99 0.25 1.45
CA ALA A 72 20.87 1.58 0.86
C ALA A 72 20.29 2.61 1.83
N LEU A 73 19.28 2.22 2.62
CA LEU A 73 18.72 3.08 3.67
C LEU A 73 19.74 3.36 4.79
N GLN A 74 20.57 2.36 5.17
CA GLN A 74 21.62 2.52 6.18
C GLN A 74 22.71 3.49 5.71
N ASP A 75 23.09 3.45 4.44
CA ASP A 75 24.02 4.40 3.83
C ASP A 75 23.45 5.83 3.85
N ALA A 76 22.13 5.98 3.76
CA ALA A 76 21.43 7.26 3.89
C ALA A 76 21.16 7.66 5.38
N GLY A 77 21.61 6.87 6.35
CA GLY A 77 21.43 7.14 7.79
C GLY A 77 20.11 6.67 8.39
N LEU A 78 19.33 5.92 7.64
CA LEU A 78 18.09 5.26 8.07
C LEU A 78 18.30 3.75 8.25
N GLY A 79 17.24 3.01 8.62
CA GLY A 79 17.29 1.54 8.66
C GLY A 79 18.07 0.94 9.83
N LYS A 80 18.30 1.72 10.90
CA LYS A 80 18.92 1.23 12.14
C LYS A 80 17.92 0.55 13.06
N ARG A 81 16.68 1.01 13.06
CA ARG A 81 15.57 0.44 13.84
C ARG A 81 14.44 0.05 12.91
N ILE A 82 14.14 -1.24 12.87
CA ILE A 82 13.18 -1.86 11.97
C ILE A 82 12.03 -2.46 12.78
N ALA A 83 10.82 -2.00 12.53
CA ALA A 83 9.60 -2.58 13.07
C ALA A 83 9.05 -3.61 12.09
N LEU A 84 8.76 -4.83 12.56
CA LEU A 84 8.09 -5.86 11.77
C LEU A 84 6.64 -6.03 12.24
N SER A 85 5.78 -6.37 11.31
CA SER A 85 4.54 -7.06 11.63
C SER A 85 4.81 -8.47 12.16
N ASP A 86 3.78 -9.14 12.67
CA ASP A 86 3.90 -10.52 13.20
C ASP A 86 3.81 -11.60 12.09
N ALA A 87 3.88 -11.22 10.82
CA ALA A 87 3.86 -12.15 9.70
C ALA A 87 5.14 -13.00 9.66
N PRO A 88 5.03 -14.35 9.64
CA PRO A 88 6.20 -15.24 9.66
C PRO A 88 7.19 -14.98 8.51
N ILE A 89 6.68 -14.65 7.32
CA ILE A 89 7.52 -14.36 6.16
C ILE A 89 8.38 -13.12 6.36
N ALA A 90 7.84 -12.05 6.97
CA ALA A 90 8.60 -10.85 7.27
C ALA A 90 9.79 -11.19 8.20
N ALA A 91 9.55 -11.98 9.24
CA ALA A 91 10.61 -12.46 10.14
C ALA A 91 11.62 -13.39 9.43
N ALA A 92 11.17 -14.20 8.48
CA ALA A 92 12.06 -15.09 7.72
C ALA A 92 13.02 -14.31 6.81
N LEU A 93 12.51 -13.34 6.06
CA LEU A 93 13.29 -12.54 5.11
C LEU A 93 14.27 -11.57 5.78
N THR A 94 14.00 -11.18 7.03
CA THR A 94 14.89 -10.26 7.76
C THR A 94 16.09 -10.91 8.44
N LYS A 95 16.21 -12.24 8.44
CA LYS A 95 17.29 -12.96 9.11
C LYS A 95 18.70 -12.62 8.61
N SER A 96 18.82 -12.21 7.36
CA SER A 96 20.10 -11.82 6.74
C SER A 96 20.47 -10.36 6.95
N ILE A 97 19.58 -9.55 7.52
CA ILE A 97 19.84 -8.12 7.77
C ILE A 97 20.79 -7.98 8.95
N THR A 98 21.85 -7.22 8.75
CA THR A 98 22.85 -6.90 9.79
C THR A 98 22.86 -5.40 10.08
N GLY A 99 23.36 -5.01 11.24
CA GLY A 99 23.50 -3.58 11.60
C GLY A 99 22.21 -2.88 11.96
N ALA A 100 21.09 -3.60 12.14
CA ALA A 100 19.80 -3.06 12.55
C ALA A 100 19.26 -3.74 13.79
N GLU A 101 18.55 -2.99 14.63
CA GLU A 101 17.69 -3.48 15.69
C GLU A 101 16.32 -3.82 15.09
N ILE A 102 15.91 -5.07 15.15
CA ILE A 102 14.66 -5.56 14.58
C ILE A 102 13.70 -5.96 15.69
N THR A 103 12.51 -5.37 15.70
CA THR A 103 11.48 -5.64 16.73
C THR A 103 10.17 -6.04 16.06
N VAL A 104 9.58 -7.15 16.49
CA VAL A 104 8.25 -7.61 16.04
C VAL A 104 7.18 -6.95 16.91
N GLY A 105 6.23 -6.29 16.28
CA GLY A 105 5.06 -5.70 16.92
C GLY A 105 5.36 -4.71 18.04
N PRO A 106 6.21 -3.69 17.83
CA PRO A 106 6.47 -2.69 18.86
C PRO A 106 5.19 -1.93 19.22
N SER A 107 5.16 -1.31 20.40
CA SER A 107 4.02 -0.51 20.82
C SER A 107 3.79 0.68 19.87
N ALA A 108 2.56 1.18 19.80
CA ALA A 108 2.24 2.35 18.96
C ALA A 108 3.06 3.59 19.35
N ALA A 109 3.37 3.77 20.63
CA ALA A 109 4.18 4.88 21.12
C ALA A 109 5.67 4.75 20.71
N ASP A 110 6.17 3.51 20.63
CA ASP A 110 7.55 3.26 20.25
C ASP A 110 7.78 3.38 18.74
N LEU A 111 6.75 3.16 17.92
CA LEU A 111 6.86 3.17 16.46
C LEU A 111 7.40 4.48 15.88
N PHE A 112 7.22 5.61 16.54
CA PHE A 112 7.82 6.88 16.13
C PHE A 112 9.36 6.90 16.19
N ASN A 113 9.97 5.92 16.87
CA ASN A 113 11.42 5.79 16.98
C ASN A 113 12.01 4.82 15.95
N TYR A 114 11.19 4.25 15.06
CA TYR A 114 11.63 3.31 14.02
C TYR A 114 11.81 4.02 12.69
N ASP A 115 12.83 3.61 11.96
CA ASP A 115 13.15 4.15 10.63
C ASP A 115 12.34 3.46 9.54
N VAL A 116 12.11 2.15 9.69
CA VAL A 116 11.49 1.30 8.69
C VAL A 116 10.40 0.45 9.33
N GLY A 117 9.26 0.36 8.65
CA GLY A 117 8.21 -0.60 8.95
C GLY A 117 8.12 -1.66 7.83
N ILE A 118 8.13 -2.93 8.20
CA ILE A 118 7.98 -4.04 7.25
C ILE A 118 6.69 -4.79 7.55
N THR A 119 5.80 -4.90 6.56
CA THR A 119 4.51 -5.58 6.66
C THR A 119 4.27 -6.54 5.51
N THR A 120 3.21 -7.34 5.60
CA THR A 120 2.63 -8.03 4.45
C THR A 120 1.39 -7.30 3.95
N ALA A 121 1.11 -7.39 2.66
CA ALA A 121 -0.17 -6.98 2.09
C ALA A 121 -0.95 -8.23 1.68
N GLN A 122 -2.25 -8.21 1.90
CA GLN A 122 -3.14 -9.33 1.60
C GLN A 122 -3.68 -9.30 0.17
N ALA A 123 -3.56 -8.15 -0.48
CA ALA A 123 -3.80 -8.01 -1.92
C ALA A 123 -3.04 -6.82 -2.51
N GLY A 124 -2.83 -6.86 -3.83
CA GLY A 124 -2.44 -5.75 -4.69
C GLY A 124 -3.52 -5.49 -5.73
N ILE A 125 -3.69 -4.23 -6.15
CA ILE A 125 -4.62 -3.81 -7.20
C ILE A 125 -3.81 -3.23 -8.34
N ALA A 126 -3.75 -3.93 -9.48
CA ALA A 126 -2.88 -3.59 -10.58
C ALA A 126 -3.25 -2.27 -11.25
N GLU A 127 -4.54 -2.01 -11.49
CA GLU A 127 -4.98 -0.79 -12.17
C GLU A 127 -4.57 0.53 -11.49
N THR A 128 -4.27 0.48 -10.18
CA THR A 128 -3.93 1.68 -9.39
C THR A 128 -2.59 1.59 -8.67
N GLY A 129 -1.91 0.43 -8.67
CA GLY A 129 -0.69 0.21 -7.89
C GLY A 129 -0.95 0.29 -6.38
N THR A 130 -2.11 -0.20 -5.92
CA THR A 130 -2.56 -0.06 -4.53
C THR A 130 -2.36 -1.37 -3.76
N LEU A 131 -1.82 -1.28 -2.57
CA LEU A 131 -1.76 -2.38 -1.61
C LEU A 131 -3.01 -2.39 -0.72
N VAL A 132 -3.42 -3.59 -0.31
CA VAL A 132 -4.54 -3.80 0.61
C VAL A 132 -4.05 -4.53 1.85
N LEU A 133 -4.19 -3.92 3.01
CA LEU A 133 -3.82 -4.48 4.30
C LEU A 133 -5.07 -4.69 5.16
N GLU A 134 -5.28 -5.92 5.60
CA GLU A 134 -6.40 -6.32 6.47
C GLU A 134 -5.96 -6.35 7.94
N ALA A 135 -6.65 -5.63 8.82
CA ALA A 135 -6.25 -5.44 10.22
C ALA A 135 -6.20 -6.74 11.06
N GLU A 136 -7.00 -7.75 10.74
CA GLU A 136 -6.97 -9.04 11.43
C GLU A 136 -5.79 -9.92 11.00
N LYS A 137 -5.29 -9.74 9.78
CA LYS A 137 -4.15 -10.49 9.24
C LYS A 137 -2.83 -9.74 9.46
N GLU A 138 -2.91 -8.41 9.40
CA GLU A 138 -1.80 -7.50 9.68
C GLU A 138 -2.08 -6.76 11.00
N ARG A 139 -1.91 -7.47 12.13
CA ARG A 139 -2.30 -6.99 13.47
C ARG A 139 -1.62 -5.70 13.88
N HIS A 140 -0.41 -5.47 13.37
CA HIS A 140 0.39 -4.29 13.67
C HIS A 140 0.33 -3.25 12.54
N ARG A 141 -0.88 -2.93 12.05
CA ARG A 141 -1.09 -2.01 10.91
C ARG A 141 -0.35 -0.66 11.05
N LEU A 142 -0.12 -0.17 12.27
CA LEU A 142 0.62 1.07 12.49
C LEU A 142 2.08 0.99 12.03
N VAL A 143 2.63 -0.22 11.88
CA VAL A 143 3.94 -0.47 11.29
C VAL A 143 4.01 0.02 9.84
N SER A 144 2.89 -0.03 9.09
CA SER A 144 2.80 0.51 7.73
C SER A 144 2.57 2.02 7.65
N LEU A 145 2.29 2.69 8.77
CA LEU A 145 1.80 4.08 8.77
C LEU A 145 2.72 5.07 9.50
N LEU A 146 3.43 4.64 10.56
CA LEU A 146 4.19 5.55 11.42
C LEU A 146 5.67 5.69 11.05
N PRO A 147 6.42 4.62 10.74
CA PRO A 147 7.79 4.76 10.29
C PRO A 147 7.91 5.56 8.99
N PRO A 148 8.99 6.33 8.81
CA PRO A 148 9.17 7.16 7.60
C PRO A 148 9.35 6.35 6.31
N VAL A 149 9.77 5.08 6.42
CA VAL A 149 9.88 4.15 5.29
C VAL A 149 8.97 2.95 5.55
N HIS A 150 8.15 2.59 4.55
CA HIS A 150 7.34 1.37 4.58
C HIS A 150 7.82 0.39 3.50
N ILE A 151 8.09 -0.84 3.88
CA ILE A 151 8.39 -1.95 2.97
C ILE A 151 7.26 -2.98 3.09
N ALA A 152 6.56 -3.24 2.01
CA ALA A 152 5.46 -4.19 1.96
C ALA A 152 5.85 -5.43 1.15
N LEU A 153 5.45 -6.60 1.65
CA LEU A 153 5.60 -7.89 0.97
C LEU A 153 4.22 -8.31 0.46
N VAL A 154 4.11 -8.67 -0.81
CA VAL A 154 2.87 -9.17 -1.42
C VAL A 154 3.17 -10.32 -2.35
N LYS A 155 2.31 -11.34 -2.41
CA LYS A 155 2.45 -12.44 -3.36
C LYS A 155 1.93 -12.03 -4.74
N SER A 156 2.56 -12.51 -5.80
CA SER A 156 2.10 -12.27 -7.17
C SER A 156 0.69 -12.83 -7.40
N SER A 157 0.36 -13.96 -6.78
CA SER A 157 -0.96 -14.59 -6.81
C SER A 157 -2.07 -13.75 -6.14
N ASP A 158 -1.71 -12.81 -5.28
CA ASP A 158 -2.64 -11.91 -4.58
C ASP A 158 -2.74 -10.53 -5.28
N ILE A 159 -2.18 -10.37 -6.48
CA ILE A 159 -2.34 -9.16 -7.30
C ILE A 159 -3.52 -9.32 -8.25
N TYR A 160 -4.57 -8.55 -7.98
CA TYR A 160 -5.81 -8.51 -8.77
C TYR A 160 -5.76 -7.39 -9.79
N LEU A 161 -6.41 -7.59 -10.95
CA LEU A 161 -6.39 -6.59 -12.00
C LEU A 161 -7.12 -5.32 -11.58
N THR A 162 -8.30 -5.46 -10.95
CA THR A 162 -9.21 -4.37 -10.62
C THR A 162 -9.52 -4.30 -9.12
N ILE A 163 -9.95 -3.12 -8.66
CA ILE A 163 -10.46 -2.96 -7.31
C ILE A 163 -11.71 -3.82 -7.04
N GLY A 164 -12.54 -4.05 -8.09
CA GLY A 164 -13.73 -4.89 -7.98
C GLY A 164 -13.37 -6.33 -7.62
N GLU A 165 -12.37 -6.92 -8.28
CA GLU A 165 -11.88 -8.27 -7.98
C GLU A 165 -11.29 -8.37 -6.57
N ALA A 166 -10.48 -7.38 -6.16
CA ALA A 166 -9.92 -7.34 -4.82
C ALA A 166 -11.00 -7.24 -3.75
N LEU A 167 -12.03 -6.41 -3.95
CA LEU A 167 -13.17 -6.28 -3.03
C LEU A 167 -14.01 -7.55 -2.98
N GLN A 168 -14.23 -8.23 -4.11
CA GLN A 168 -14.93 -9.51 -4.15
C GLN A 168 -14.19 -10.54 -3.30
N ARG A 169 -12.89 -10.68 -3.48
CA ARG A 169 -12.05 -11.59 -2.68
C ARG A 169 -12.15 -11.27 -1.17
N LEU A 170 -12.17 -9.98 -0.79
CA LEU A 170 -12.32 -9.57 0.60
C LEU A 170 -13.72 -9.91 1.16
N SER A 171 -14.77 -9.79 0.34
CA SER A 171 -16.14 -10.12 0.74
C SER A 171 -16.40 -11.62 0.84
N ASP A 172 -15.68 -12.44 0.08
CA ASP A 172 -15.79 -13.90 0.08
C ASP A 172 -15.02 -14.55 1.25
N ALA A 173 -14.28 -13.76 2.03
CA ALA A 173 -13.58 -14.24 3.22
C ALA A 173 -14.61 -14.63 4.31
N GLU A 174 -14.37 -15.75 5.00
CA GLU A 174 -15.25 -16.24 6.11
C GLU A 174 -15.45 -15.19 7.20
N GLN A 175 -14.47 -14.33 7.41
CA GLN A 175 -14.53 -13.18 8.32
C GLN A 175 -13.97 -11.96 7.63
N MET A 176 -14.81 -10.95 7.43
CA MET A 176 -14.37 -9.66 6.93
C MET A 176 -13.58 -8.93 8.02
N SER A 177 -12.42 -8.40 7.66
CA SER A 177 -11.61 -7.60 8.57
C SER A 177 -12.34 -6.33 9.02
N ARG A 178 -12.21 -5.97 10.31
CA ARG A 178 -12.84 -4.76 10.90
C ARG A 178 -12.34 -3.48 10.31
N ALA A 179 -11.11 -3.48 9.79
CA ALA A 179 -10.52 -2.35 9.10
C ALA A 179 -9.64 -2.85 7.95
N ILE A 180 -9.78 -2.19 6.81
CA ILE A 180 -8.99 -2.43 5.61
C ILE A 180 -8.30 -1.12 5.26
N THR A 181 -6.99 -1.18 5.04
CA THR A 181 -6.17 -0.02 4.64
C THR A 181 -5.76 -0.19 3.20
N PHE A 182 -6.04 0.83 2.37
CA PHE A 182 -5.57 0.93 1.00
C PHE A 182 -4.39 1.91 0.96
N ILE A 183 -3.25 1.48 0.40
CA ILE A 183 -2.03 2.29 0.30
C ILE A 183 -1.66 2.41 -1.17
N THR A 184 -1.80 3.64 -1.70
CA THR A 184 -1.47 3.96 -3.09
C THR A 184 -0.29 4.92 -3.12
N GLY A 185 0.92 4.39 -3.01
CA GLY A 185 2.15 5.18 -2.98
C GLY A 185 2.49 5.80 -1.61
N PRO A 186 3.60 6.57 -1.55
CA PRO A 186 4.03 7.27 -0.34
C PRO A 186 3.06 8.37 0.05
N SER A 187 3.08 8.75 1.35
CA SER A 187 2.21 9.81 1.89
C SER A 187 2.52 11.16 1.25
N ARG A 188 1.50 11.80 0.69
CA ARG A 188 1.58 13.14 0.09
C ARG A 188 0.50 14.03 0.67
N THR A 189 0.90 15.21 1.12
CA THR A 189 -0.04 16.24 1.58
C THR A 189 0.08 17.44 0.64
N ALA A 190 -1.02 17.86 0.03
CA ALA A 190 -1.11 19.12 -0.69
C ALA A 190 -1.45 20.21 0.32
N ASP A 191 -0.54 21.14 0.55
CA ASP A 191 -0.80 22.31 1.40
C ASP A 191 -1.58 23.38 0.62
N ILE A 192 -2.24 24.26 1.38
CA ILE A 192 -3.05 25.40 0.88
C ILE A 192 -2.20 26.35 0.00
N GLU A 193 -0.88 26.33 0.15
CA GLU A 193 0.10 27.13 -0.62
C GLU A 193 0.62 26.43 -1.90
N LEU A 194 -0.04 25.38 -2.40
CA LEU A 194 0.36 24.63 -3.61
C LEU A 194 1.74 23.94 -3.55
N THR A 195 2.33 23.80 -2.36
CA THR A 195 3.56 23.02 -2.16
C THR A 195 3.23 21.59 -1.76
N LEU A 196 3.71 20.63 -2.56
CA LEU A 196 3.55 19.21 -2.27
C LEU A 196 4.53 18.83 -1.15
N THR A 197 4.01 18.54 0.04
CA THR A 197 4.83 18.07 1.16
C THR A 197 4.71 16.56 1.30
N VAL A 198 5.83 15.84 1.27
CA VAL A 198 5.87 14.37 1.39
C VAL A 198 6.06 13.98 2.85
N GLY A 199 5.23 13.04 3.33
CA GLY A 199 5.45 12.35 4.60
C GLY A 199 5.08 13.13 5.87
N VAL A 200 4.06 13.98 5.82
CA VAL A 200 3.54 14.67 7.04
C VAL A 200 2.70 13.72 7.89
N HIS A 201 1.93 12.83 7.27
CA HIS A 201 0.95 11.96 7.94
C HIS A 201 1.15 10.47 7.64
N GLY A 202 2.33 10.05 7.16
CA GLY A 202 2.63 8.66 6.81
C GLY A 202 4.02 8.51 6.21
N PRO A 203 4.38 7.30 5.74
CA PRO A 203 5.70 7.01 5.18
C PRO A 203 6.04 7.93 4.00
N LYS A 204 7.26 8.42 3.99
CA LYS A 204 7.83 9.23 2.89
C LYS A 204 8.21 8.39 1.70
N GLU A 205 8.56 7.13 1.96
CA GLU A 205 8.99 6.16 0.95
C GLU A 205 8.21 4.87 1.12
N LEU A 206 7.83 4.28 0.00
CA LEU A 206 7.15 2.99 -0.08
C LEU A 206 7.92 2.08 -1.03
N TYR A 207 8.36 0.94 -0.51
CA TYR A 207 8.93 -0.16 -1.27
C TYR A 207 7.97 -1.34 -1.24
N VAL A 208 7.81 -2.01 -2.36
CA VAL A 208 7.02 -3.23 -2.47
C VAL A 208 7.89 -4.33 -3.05
N ILE A 209 7.95 -5.47 -2.36
CA ILE A 209 8.57 -6.69 -2.87
C ILE A 209 7.44 -7.65 -3.23
N VAL A 210 7.29 -7.92 -4.52
CA VAL A 210 6.35 -8.91 -5.05
C VAL A 210 7.05 -10.27 -5.09
N LEU A 211 6.50 -11.26 -4.39
CA LEU A 211 7.01 -12.63 -4.41
C LEU A 211 6.28 -13.43 -5.48
N GLU A 212 7.02 -13.96 -6.44
CA GLU A 212 6.54 -15.00 -7.33
C GLU A 212 6.56 -16.36 -6.60
N GLU A 213 5.52 -17.17 -6.82
CA GLU A 213 5.40 -18.54 -6.28
C GLU A 213 5.58 -19.57 -7.39
#